data_75500fa1d3c83487c936a4ea6baabb3a
#
_entry.id   75500fa1d3c83487c936a4ea6baabb3a
#
_cell.length_a   1.000
_cell.length_b   1.000
_cell.length_c   1.000
_cell.angle_alpha   90.00
_cell.angle_beta   90.00
_cell.angle_gamma   90.00
#
_symmetry.space_group_name_H-M   'P 1'
#
loop_
_entity.id
_entity.type
_entity.pdbx_description
1 polymer ?
#
loop_
_entity_poly.entity_id
_entity_poly.type
_entity_poly.pdbx_seq_one_letter_code
_entity_poly.pdbx_strand_id
1 'polypeptide(L)'
;FTAAWERPDAFRRVFSAVGTFVSLRGGNEYPALLRKFEARPVRIFLQDGSNDQDIYGGSWWDANQAMLHSLKFAGYDVNHVWGEGGHNGKHSTAILPDAMRWLWRDYPKPITTVAGKKRRTDILIPGENWELLGEGYTYTEGPAVNGNGEVFFSDVPSSRIYRIGLDGKITLFADNTERANGLMFAADGKL
;
A
#
# COMPACT_ATOMS: atom_id res chain seq x y z
N PHE A 1 -13.02 4.76 1.29
CA PHE A 1 -11.59 5.03 1.37
C PHE A 1 -10.95 5.14 -0.03
N THR A 2 -11.22 4.21 -0.94
CA THR A 2 -10.63 4.16 -2.30
C THR A 2 -10.73 5.49 -3.05
N ALA A 3 -11.89 6.15 -3.07
CA ALA A 3 -12.03 7.46 -3.71
C ALA A 3 -11.03 8.50 -3.18
N ALA A 4 -10.80 8.53 -1.86
CA ALA A 4 -9.83 9.45 -1.26
C ALA A 4 -8.37 9.02 -1.51
N TRP A 5 -8.14 7.72 -1.66
CA TRP A 5 -6.84 7.19 -2.04
C TRP A 5 -6.48 7.56 -3.49
N GLU A 6 -7.40 7.40 -4.43
CA GLU A 6 -7.17 7.66 -5.86
C GLU A 6 -7.25 9.15 -6.21
N ARG A 7 -8.13 9.89 -5.53
CA ARG A 7 -8.41 11.31 -5.82
C ARG A 7 -8.33 12.17 -4.55
N PRO A 8 -7.14 12.27 -3.92
CA PRO A 8 -6.94 13.11 -2.73
C PRO A 8 -7.08 14.61 -3.02
N ASP A 9 -7.07 15.01 -4.28
CA ASP A 9 -7.41 16.35 -4.74
C ASP A 9 -8.89 16.68 -4.52
N ALA A 10 -9.78 15.70 -4.68
CA ALA A 10 -11.24 15.84 -4.57
C ALA A 10 -11.78 15.36 -3.22
N PHE A 11 -11.25 14.28 -2.66
CA PHE A 11 -11.75 13.62 -1.46
C PHE A 11 -10.68 13.63 -0.36
N ARG A 12 -10.83 14.50 0.62
CA ARG A 12 -9.82 14.71 1.67
C ARG A 12 -10.25 14.30 3.07
N ARG A 13 -11.51 13.91 3.25
CA ARG A 13 -12.07 13.52 4.55
C ARG A 13 -12.85 12.24 4.40
N VAL A 14 -12.49 11.24 5.19
CA VAL A 14 -13.09 9.91 5.14
C VAL A 14 -13.68 9.57 6.50
N PHE A 15 -14.98 9.30 6.54
CA PHE A 15 -15.62 8.58 7.63
C PHE A 15 -15.83 7.14 7.18
N SER A 16 -15.15 6.21 7.84
CA SER A 16 -15.24 4.78 7.56
C SER A 16 -15.93 4.09 8.74
N ALA A 17 -17.18 3.74 8.55
CA ALA A 17 -17.98 2.97 9.51
C ALA A 17 -18.00 1.51 9.05
N VAL A 18 -17.68 0.58 9.96
CA VAL A 18 -17.59 -0.86 9.66
C VAL A 18 -16.89 -1.14 8.33
N GLY A 19 -15.70 -0.57 8.17
CA GLY A 19 -14.98 -0.50 6.90
C GLY A 19 -14.60 -1.87 6.37
N THR A 20 -14.90 -2.15 5.09
CA THR A 20 -14.57 -3.41 4.43
C THR A 20 -13.10 -3.39 3.98
N PHE A 21 -12.19 -3.65 4.91
CA PHE A 21 -10.76 -3.79 4.66
C PHE A 21 -10.30 -5.26 4.67
N VAL A 22 -11.23 -6.18 4.61
CA VAL A 22 -11.01 -7.63 4.47
C VAL A 22 -10.74 -8.01 3.01
N SER A 23 -10.49 -9.30 2.74
CA SER A 23 -10.19 -9.84 1.41
C SER A 23 -11.41 -9.87 0.48
N LEU A 24 -12.09 -8.71 0.40
CA LEU A 24 -13.19 -8.46 -0.52
C LEU A 24 -12.85 -7.24 -1.37
N ARG A 25 -12.95 -7.37 -2.69
CA ARG A 25 -12.73 -6.28 -3.67
C ARG A 25 -11.40 -5.52 -3.47
N GLY A 26 -10.35 -6.22 -2.99
CA GLY A 26 -9.04 -5.61 -2.77
C GLY A 26 -8.93 -4.74 -1.50
N GLY A 27 -9.90 -4.79 -0.58
CA GLY A 27 -9.87 -4.00 0.65
C GLY A 27 -8.67 -4.32 1.56
N ASN A 28 -8.23 -5.57 1.56
CA ASN A 28 -7.10 -6.07 2.32
C ASN A 28 -5.73 -5.52 1.88
N GLU A 29 -5.63 -4.91 0.70
CA GLU A 29 -4.38 -4.36 0.20
C GLU A 29 -3.98 -3.04 0.89
N TYR A 30 -4.96 -2.25 1.36
CA TYR A 30 -4.71 -0.92 1.89
C TYR A 30 -3.75 -0.85 3.07
N PRO A 31 -3.78 -1.75 4.07
CA PRO A 31 -2.81 -1.72 5.16
C PRO A 31 -1.35 -1.82 4.67
N ALA A 32 -1.11 -2.61 3.62
CA ALA A 32 0.21 -2.73 3.02
C ALA A 32 0.57 -1.52 2.15
N LEU A 33 -0.36 -1.03 1.32
CA LEU A 33 -0.17 0.15 0.47
C LEU A 33 0.14 1.39 1.30
N LEU A 34 -0.60 1.63 2.38
CA LEU A 34 -0.36 2.76 3.29
C LEU A 34 1.06 2.80 3.85
N ARG A 35 1.67 1.64 4.03
CA ARG A 35 3.04 1.52 4.53
C ARG A 35 4.11 1.73 3.46
N LYS A 36 3.76 1.51 2.19
CA LYS A 36 4.68 1.58 1.05
C LYS A 36 4.70 2.95 0.37
N PHE A 37 3.60 3.71 0.46
CA PHE A 37 3.46 5.00 -0.20
C PHE A 37 3.50 6.16 0.81
N GLU A 38 3.85 7.34 0.33
CA GLU A 38 3.78 8.57 1.13
C GLU A 38 2.33 8.88 1.54
N ALA A 39 2.19 9.46 2.73
CA ALA A 39 0.87 9.83 3.24
C ALA A 39 0.25 10.94 2.38
N ARG A 40 -0.95 10.69 1.88
CA ARG A 40 -1.74 11.67 1.13
C ARG A 40 -2.45 12.64 2.08
N PRO A 41 -2.77 13.87 1.67
CA PRO A 41 -3.42 14.88 2.53
C PRO A 41 -4.89 14.55 2.79
N VAL A 42 -5.13 13.41 3.44
CA VAL A 42 -6.44 12.86 3.77
C VAL A 42 -6.56 12.68 5.28
N ARG A 43 -7.66 13.12 5.85
CA ARG A 43 -8.04 12.92 7.25
C ARG A 43 -9.05 11.79 7.35
N ILE A 44 -8.84 10.85 8.25
CA ILE A 44 -9.62 9.61 8.33
C ILE A 44 -10.17 9.42 9.73
N PHE A 45 -11.46 9.10 9.82
CA PHE A 45 -12.11 8.67 11.04
C PHE A 45 -12.62 7.24 10.86
N LEU A 46 -12.15 6.31 11.68
CA LEU A 46 -12.57 4.91 11.64
C LEU A 46 -13.55 4.61 12.77
N GLN A 47 -14.55 3.81 12.47
CA GLN A 47 -15.45 3.24 13.46
C GLN A 47 -15.69 1.76 13.16
N ASP A 48 -15.58 0.94 14.18
CA ASP A 48 -15.92 -0.48 14.12
C ASP A 48 -16.34 -1.02 15.49
N GLY A 49 -16.80 -2.25 15.52
CA GLY A 49 -17.19 -2.97 16.74
C GLY A 49 -16.54 -4.35 16.82
N SER A 50 -16.18 -4.77 18.04
CA SER A 50 -15.49 -6.03 18.30
C SER A 50 -16.33 -7.28 17.97
N ASN A 51 -17.65 -7.12 17.79
CA ASN A 51 -18.55 -8.18 17.33
C ASN A 51 -18.96 -8.01 15.86
N ASP A 52 -18.13 -7.34 15.06
CA ASP A 52 -18.36 -7.24 13.61
C ASP A 52 -18.11 -8.60 12.93
N GLN A 53 -18.44 -8.69 11.65
CA GLN A 53 -18.39 -9.94 10.89
C GLN A 53 -17.00 -10.56 10.87
N ASP A 54 -16.98 -11.88 11.06
CA ASP A 54 -15.83 -12.74 10.78
C ASP A 54 -16.31 -13.87 9.86
N ILE A 55 -16.00 -13.75 8.58
CA ILE A 55 -16.49 -14.64 7.51
C ILE A 55 -15.35 -15.03 6.58
N TYR A 56 -15.65 -15.74 5.50
CA TYR A 56 -14.66 -16.21 4.53
C TYR A 56 -13.74 -15.09 3.95
N GLY A 57 -14.18 -13.85 3.96
CA GLY A 57 -13.38 -12.69 3.53
C GLY A 57 -12.42 -12.17 4.60
N GLY A 58 -12.55 -12.64 5.83
CA GLY A 58 -11.77 -12.24 7.00
C GLY A 58 -12.59 -11.59 8.11
N SER A 59 -11.90 -11.22 9.18
CA SER A 59 -12.44 -10.47 10.32
C SER A 59 -12.43 -8.97 10.03
N TRP A 60 -13.59 -8.33 10.06
CA TRP A 60 -13.70 -6.87 9.92
C TRP A 60 -12.98 -6.15 11.05
N TRP A 61 -13.15 -6.64 12.27
CA TRP A 61 -12.48 -6.09 13.44
C TRP A 61 -10.96 -6.03 13.26
N ASP A 62 -10.34 -7.16 12.93
CA ASP A 62 -8.89 -7.22 12.74
C ASP A 62 -8.42 -6.38 11.56
N ALA A 63 -9.18 -6.37 10.48
CA ALA A 63 -8.87 -5.56 9.30
C ALA A 63 -8.91 -4.05 9.59
N ASN A 64 -9.89 -3.58 10.37
CA ASN A 64 -9.97 -2.18 10.80
C ASN A 64 -8.85 -1.82 11.79
N GLN A 65 -8.44 -2.74 12.68
CA GLN A 65 -7.27 -2.56 13.53
C GLN A 65 -5.98 -2.42 12.68
N ALA A 66 -5.80 -3.29 11.69
CA ALA A 66 -4.66 -3.24 10.78
C ALA A 66 -4.61 -1.93 9.98
N MET A 67 -5.78 -1.44 9.52
CA MET A 67 -5.90 -0.13 8.88
C MET A 67 -5.47 1.00 9.81
N LEU A 68 -5.97 1.04 11.04
CA LEU A 68 -5.59 2.06 12.02
C LEU A 68 -4.07 2.07 12.26
N HIS A 69 -3.48 0.90 12.48
CA HIS A 69 -2.05 0.77 12.70
C HIS A 69 -1.24 1.27 11.50
N SER A 70 -1.69 0.96 10.29
CA SER A 70 -1.00 1.38 9.07
C SER A 70 -1.15 2.87 8.79
N LEU A 71 -2.32 3.45 9.04
CA LEU A 71 -2.56 4.90 8.95
C LEU A 71 -1.68 5.68 9.94
N LYS A 72 -1.61 5.23 11.20
CA LYS A 72 -0.73 5.83 12.22
C LYS A 72 0.74 5.71 11.84
N PHE A 73 1.17 4.55 11.36
CA PHE A 73 2.54 4.32 10.89
C PHE A 73 2.91 5.26 9.74
N ALA A 74 2.00 5.46 8.80
CA ALA A 74 2.22 6.31 7.63
C ALA A 74 2.10 7.83 7.94
N GLY A 75 1.68 8.22 9.17
CA GLY A 75 1.58 9.62 9.58
C GLY A 75 0.31 10.33 9.10
N TYR A 76 -0.75 9.57 8.81
CA TYR A 76 -2.05 10.16 8.51
C TYR A 76 -2.67 10.82 9.75
N ASP A 77 -3.45 11.88 9.51
CA ASP A 77 -4.31 12.48 10.52
C ASP A 77 -5.54 11.57 10.69
N VAL A 78 -5.46 10.66 11.67
CA VAL A 78 -6.45 9.60 11.90
C VAL A 78 -6.97 9.62 13.33
N ASN A 79 -8.27 9.43 13.48
CA ASN A 79 -8.95 9.15 14.74
C ASN A 79 -9.88 7.96 14.60
N HIS A 80 -10.34 7.41 15.71
CA HIS A 80 -11.20 6.24 15.71
C HIS A 80 -12.07 6.17 16.95
N VAL A 81 -13.18 5.48 16.84
CA VAL A 81 -14.01 5.05 17.97
C VAL A 81 -14.34 3.57 17.77
N TRP A 82 -13.96 2.77 18.73
CA TRP A 82 -14.28 1.34 18.79
C TRP A 82 -15.44 1.09 19.74
N GLY A 83 -16.23 0.07 19.45
CA GLY A 83 -17.34 -0.38 20.30
C GLY A 83 -17.47 -1.90 20.30
N GLU A 84 -18.55 -2.40 20.88
CA GLU A 84 -18.88 -3.82 20.93
C GLU A 84 -19.95 -4.23 19.91
N GLY A 85 -20.36 -3.29 19.03
CA GLY A 85 -21.39 -3.54 18.03
C GLY A 85 -20.96 -4.51 16.92
N GLY A 86 -21.95 -5.03 16.20
CA GLY A 86 -21.73 -5.82 14.99
C GLY A 86 -21.82 -4.96 13.71
N HIS A 87 -21.91 -5.62 12.55
CA HIS A 87 -21.92 -5.00 11.23
C HIS A 87 -23.20 -4.22 10.92
N ASN A 88 -23.38 -3.07 11.57
CA ASN A 88 -24.55 -2.21 11.36
C ASN A 88 -24.24 -0.74 11.65
N GLY A 89 -25.13 0.15 11.21
CA GLY A 89 -24.99 1.59 11.35
C GLY A 89 -25.34 2.18 12.72
N LYS A 90 -25.76 1.41 13.70
CA LYS A 90 -26.28 1.94 14.97
C LYS A 90 -25.25 2.78 15.73
N HIS A 91 -24.06 2.22 15.93
CA HIS A 91 -22.96 2.91 16.63
C HIS A 91 -22.42 4.08 15.80
N SER A 92 -22.17 3.86 14.51
CA SER A 92 -21.64 4.90 13.63
C SER A 92 -22.60 6.11 13.53
N THR A 93 -23.91 5.89 13.50
CA THR A 93 -24.89 6.96 13.50
C THR A 93 -24.86 7.75 14.82
N ALA A 94 -24.72 7.05 15.95
CA ALA A 94 -24.68 7.72 17.26
C ALA A 94 -23.47 8.66 17.41
N ILE A 95 -22.31 8.29 16.87
CA ILE A 95 -21.06 9.07 16.95
C ILE A 95 -20.88 10.05 15.79
N LEU A 96 -21.74 10.00 14.76
CA LEU A 96 -21.56 10.76 13.53
C LEU A 96 -21.38 12.28 13.77
N PRO A 97 -22.14 12.95 14.67
CA PRO A 97 -21.93 14.38 14.92
C PRO A 97 -20.50 14.70 15.40
N ASP A 98 -19.94 13.89 16.28
CA ASP A 98 -18.59 14.10 16.80
C ASP A 98 -17.52 13.75 15.77
N ALA A 99 -17.72 12.68 15.02
CA ALA A 99 -16.87 12.32 13.91
C ALA A 99 -16.80 13.42 12.84
N MET A 100 -17.94 14.03 12.50
CA MET A 100 -18.00 15.15 11.56
C MET A 100 -17.30 16.39 12.11
N ARG A 101 -17.51 16.77 13.36
CA ARG A 101 -16.78 17.89 13.99
C ARG A 101 -15.26 17.64 13.95
N TRP A 102 -14.83 16.44 14.21
CA TRP A 102 -13.43 16.09 14.16
C TRP A 102 -12.86 16.11 12.73
N LEU A 103 -13.56 15.54 11.76
CA LEU A 103 -13.16 15.51 10.35
C LEU A 103 -13.04 16.91 9.75
N TRP A 104 -13.96 17.83 10.13
CA TRP A 104 -14.06 19.18 9.58
C TRP A 104 -13.42 20.26 10.47
N ARG A 105 -12.75 19.84 11.58
CA ARG A 105 -11.99 20.79 12.38
C ARG A 105 -10.99 21.53 11.51
N ASP A 106 -10.73 22.74 11.80
CA ASP A 106 -9.78 23.62 11.09
C ASP A 106 -10.18 23.99 9.64
N TYR A 107 -11.35 23.54 9.15
CA TYR A 107 -11.81 23.96 7.83
C TYR A 107 -11.92 25.49 7.75
N PRO A 108 -11.42 26.16 6.68
CA PRO A 108 -10.96 25.61 5.39
C PRO A 108 -9.45 25.32 5.29
N LYS A 109 -8.71 25.28 6.39
CA LYS A 109 -7.27 25.01 6.36
C LYS A 109 -6.96 23.67 5.66
N PRO A 110 -5.86 23.59 4.91
CA PRO A 110 -5.41 22.34 4.31
C PRO A 110 -5.16 21.25 5.37
N ILE A 111 -5.43 19.99 5.00
CA ILE A 111 -5.04 18.86 5.81
C ILE A 111 -3.55 18.63 5.58
N THR A 112 -2.80 18.64 6.68
CA THR A 112 -1.36 18.31 6.65
C THR A 112 -1.17 16.92 7.22
N THR A 113 -0.36 16.12 6.56
CA THR A 113 0.14 14.86 7.10
C THR A 113 1.35 15.16 7.98
N VAL A 114 1.40 14.54 9.15
CA VAL A 114 2.65 14.54 9.92
C VAL A 114 3.62 13.67 9.12
N ALA A 115 4.82 14.17 8.85
CA ALA A 115 5.86 13.34 8.27
C ALA A 115 5.97 12.08 9.11
N GLY A 116 5.56 10.96 8.56
CA GLY A 116 5.61 9.66 9.24
C GLY A 116 7.04 9.41 9.72
N LYS A 117 7.22 8.54 10.70
CA LYS A 117 8.56 8.08 11.11
C LYS A 117 9.34 7.83 9.83
N LYS A 118 10.48 8.54 9.64
CA LYS A 118 11.32 8.40 8.46
C LYS A 118 11.34 6.95 8.02
N ARG A 119 10.64 6.66 6.94
CA ARG A 119 10.76 5.35 6.32
C ARG A 119 12.24 5.19 6.02
N ARG A 120 12.85 4.10 6.37
CA ARG A 120 14.12 3.69 5.79
C ARG A 120 13.87 3.32 4.33
N THR A 121 13.50 4.31 3.54
CA THR A 121 13.42 4.21 2.08
C THR A 121 14.56 5.00 1.49
N ASP A 122 15.77 4.73 2.00
CA ASP A 122 17.00 5.23 1.39
C ASP A 122 17.17 4.68 -0.04
N ILE A 123 16.24 3.85 -0.48
CA ILE A 123 16.13 3.32 -1.85
C ILE A 123 15.35 4.22 -2.80
N LEU A 124 14.57 5.18 -2.28
CA LEU A 124 13.85 6.14 -3.13
C LEU A 124 14.58 7.48 -3.12
N ILE A 125 14.87 7.99 -4.29
CA ILE A 125 15.46 9.33 -4.45
C ILE A 125 14.36 10.36 -4.18
N PRO A 126 14.52 11.26 -3.20
CA PRO A 126 13.51 12.28 -2.91
C PRO A 126 13.18 13.12 -4.14
N GLY A 127 11.90 13.21 -4.47
CA GLY A 127 11.42 13.96 -5.64
C GLY A 127 11.33 13.17 -6.94
N GLU A 128 11.89 11.94 -6.97
CA GLU A 128 11.75 11.05 -8.13
C GLU A 128 10.50 10.18 -8.00
N ASN A 129 9.97 9.79 -9.15
CA ASN A 129 8.85 8.86 -9.27
C ASN A 129 9.31 7.51 -9.83
N TRP A 130 8.41 6.53 -9.80
CA TRP A 130 8.63 5.28 -10.49
C TRP A 130 8.70 5.51 -12.00
N GLU A 131 9.72 4.95 -12.64
CA GLU A 131 9.89 4.96 -14.08
C GLU A 131 9.61 3.58 -14.64
N LEU A 132 8.77 3.51 -15.68
CA LEU A 132 8.51 2.27 -16.41
C LEU A 132 9.65 2.05 -17.42
N LEU A 133 10.53 1.11 -17.16
CA LEU A 133 11.66 0.79 -18.03
C LEU A 133 11.30 -0.12 -19.19
N GLY A 134 10.26 -0.96 -19.05
CA GLY A 134 9.85 -1.88 -20.09
C GLY A 134 8.52 -2.55 -19.80
N GLU A 135 7.90 -3.08 -20.84
CA GLU A 135 6.61 -3.78 -20.79
C GLU A 135 6.60 -4.98 -21.75
N GLY A 136 5.54 -5.77 -21.73
CA GLY A 136 5.40 -6.96 -22.58
C GLY A 136 5.90 -8.25 -21.94
N TYR A 137 6.21 -8.22 -20.64
CA TYR A 137 6.54 -9.43 -19.85
C TYR A 137 5.27 -10.06 -19.30
N THR A 138 5.32 -11.37 -19.05
CA THR A 138 4.16 -12.11 -18.54
C THR A 138 4.09 -12.07 -17.02
N TYR A 139 5.22 -12.39 -16.36
CA TYR A 139 5.33 -12.37 -14.90
C TYR A 139 6.79 -12.25 -14.49
N THR A 140 7.18 -11.06 -14.07
CA THR A 140 8.57 -10.75 -13.69
C THR A 140 8.82 -11.01 -12.22
N GLU A 141 9.95 -11.63 -11.91
CA GLU A 141 10.34 -12.06 -10.56
C GLU A 141 11.84 -11.95 -10.33
N GLY A 142 12.23 -12.06 -9.05
CA GLY A 142 13.58 -12.30 -8.58
C GLY A 142 14.62 -11.32 -9.07
N PRO A 143 14.44 -9.99 -8.90
CA PRO A 143 15.45 -9.04 -9.34
C PRO A 143 16.76 -9.23 -8.54
N ALA A 144 17.89 -9.23 -9.23
CA ALA A 144 19.23 -9.28 -8.66
C ALA A 144 20.13 -8.23 -9.30
N VAL A 145 21.11 -7.74 -8.55
CA VAL A 145 22.08 -6.73 -9.03
C VAL A 145 23.48 -7.36 -9.02
N ASN A 146 24.22 -7.23 -10.12
CA ASN A 146 25.60 -7.66 -10.20
C ASN A 146 26.57 -6.61 -9.62
N GLY A 147 27.85 -6.96 -9.53
CA GLY A 147 28.89 -6.08 -9.02
C GLY A 147 29.11 -4.77 -9.84
N ASN A 148 28.59 -4.71 -11.06
CA ASN A 148 28.68 -3.52 -11.93
C ASN A 148 27.45 -2.61 -11.80
N GLY A 149 26.42 -2.99 -11.03
CA GLY A 149 25.17 -2.24 -10.87
C GLY A 149 24.11 -2.55 -11.93
N GLU A 150 24.33 -3.53 -12.81
CA GLU A 150 23.31 -3.97 -13.77
C GLU A 150 22.27 -4.85 -13.07
N VAL A 151 21.00 -4.66 -13.41
CA VAL A 151 19.87 -5.40 -12.80
C VAL A 151 19.45 -6.55 -13.69
N PHE A 152 19.19 -7.70 -13.09
CA PHE A 152 18.69 -8.88 -13.77
C PHE A 152 17.33 -9.27 -13.18
N PHE A 153 16.43 -9.75 -14.02
CA PHE A 153 15.11 -10.25 -13.59
C PHE A 153 14.67 -11.40 -14.50
N SER A 154 13.87 -12.30 -13.94
CA SER A 154 13.27 -13.40 -14.72
C SER A 154 11.86 -13.03 -15.18
N ASP A 155 11.49 -13.44 -16.38
CA ASP A 155 10.10 -13.60 -16.83
C ASP A 155 9.78 -15.09 -16.78
N VAL A 156 9.19 -15.51 -15.66
CA VAL A 156 9.07 -16.92 -15.27
C VAL A 156 8.31 -17.76 -16.30
N PRO A 157 7.12 -17.36 -16.80
CA PRO A 157 6.39 -18.17 -17.77
C PRO A 157 7.10 -18.31 -19.11
N SER A 158 7.85 -17.30 -19.54
CA SER A 158 8.61 -17.34 -20.80
C SER A 158 9.96 -18.06 -20.66
N SER A 159 10.35 -18.50 -19.46
CA SER A 159 11.64 -19.15 -19.17
C SER A 159 12.83 -18.30 -19.62
N ARG A 160 12.81 -17.00 -19.35
CA ARG A 160 13.81 -16.03 -19.76
C ARG A 160 14.32 -15.20 -18.59
N ILE A 161 15.60 -14.85 -18.67
CA ILE A 161 16.23 -13.85 -17.81
C ILE A 161 16.64 -12.65 -18.65
N TYR A 162 16.29 -11.47 -18.20
CA TYR A 162 16.64 -10.20 -18.83
C TYR A 162 17.63 -9.43 -17.99
N ARG A 163 18.42 -8.58 -18.64
CA ARG A 163 19.37 -7.66 -18.03
C ARG A 163 19.00 -6.24 -18.39
N ILE A 164 18.97 -5.37 -17.40
CA ILE A 164 18.88 -3.92 -17.53
C ILE A 164 20.29 -3.37 -17.37
N GLY A 165 20.84 -2.82 -18.44
CA GLY A 165 22.17 -2.18 -18.42
C GLY A 165 22.13 -0.83 -17.69
N LEU A 166 23.31 -0.25 -17.42
CA LEU A 166 23.44 1.07 -16.81
C LEU A 166 22.86 2.21 -17.69
N ASP A 167 22.67 1.93 -18.97
CA ASP A 167 22.01 2.83 -19.93
C ASP A 167 20.47 2.68 -19.95
N GLY A 168 19.91 1.88 -19.04
CA GLY A 168 18.49 1.60 -18.94
C GLY A 168 17.94 0.61 -19.99
N LYS A 169 18.79 0.13 -20.92
CA LYS A 169 18.34 -0.81 -21.96
C LYS A 169 18.15 -2.21 -21.41
N ILE A 170 17.03 -2.81 -21.80
CA ILE A 170 16.70 -4.19 -21.46
C ILE A 170 17.12 -5.10 -22.60
N THR A 171 17.89 -6.13 -22.27
CA THR A 171 18.38 -7.14 -23.22
C THR A 171 18.10 -8.54 -22.68
N LEU A 172 17.86 -9.50 -23.57
CA LEU A 172 17.79 -10.90 -23.19
C LEU A 172 19.18 -11.36 -22.73
N PHE A 173 19.27 -11.89 -21.51
CA PHE A 173 20.48 -12.44 -20.95
C PHE A 173 20.57 -13.95 -21.10
N ALA A 174 19.49 -14.67 -20.77
CA ALA A 174 19.41 -16.11 -20.90
C ALA A 174 18.04 -16.55 -21.36
N ASP A 175 17.98 -17.61 -22.18
CA ASP A 175 16.76 -18.26 -22.63
C ASP A 175 16.76 -19.72 -22.12
N ASN A 176 15.59 -20.36 -22.15
CA ASN A 176 15.39 -21.75 -21.70
C ASN A 176 15.82 -21.98 -20.24
N THR A 177 15.48 -21.04 -19.35
CA THR A 177 15.89 -21.08 -17.94
C THR A 177 14.99 -21.96 -17.06
N GLU A 178 14.16 -22.80 -17.66
CA GLU A 178 13.25 -23.75 -16.98
C GLU A 178 12.37 -23.07 -15.90
N ARG A 179 11.90 -21.86 -16.21
CA ARG A 179 11.06 -21.05 -15.33
C ARG A 179 11.79 -20.63 -14.04
N ALA A 180 13.08 -20.31 -14.14
CA ALA A 180 13.83 -19.76 -13.02
C ALA A 180 13.07 -18.59 -12.39
N ASN A 181 12.95 -18.59 -11.06
CA ASN A 181 12.18 -17.60 -10.32
C ASN A 181 13.10 -16.65 -9.54
N GLY A 182 13.73 -17.06 -8.48
CA GLY A 182 14.63 -16.20 -7.71
C GLY A 182 16.03 -16.11 -8.31
N LEU A 183 16.59 -14.90 -8.44
CA LEU A 183 17.96 -14.68 -8.90
C LEU A 183 18.83 -14.17 -7.76
N MET A 184 20.09 -14.60 -7.73
CA MET A 184 21.09 -14.09 -6.80
C MET A 184 22.48 -14.25 -7.39
N PHE A 185 23.29 -13.21 -7.30
CA PHE A 185 24.71 -13.30 -7.65
C PHE A 185 25.52 -13.87 -6.48
N ALA A 186 26.33 -14.86 -6.76
CA ALA A 186 27.32 -15.36 -5.82
C ALA A 186 28.48 -14.36 -5.67
N ALA A 187 29.30 -14.56 -4.63
CA ALA A 187 30.44 -13.66 -4.36
C ALA A 187 31.49 -13.66 -5.50
N ASP A 188 31.54 -14.72 -6.31
CA ASP A 188 32.41 -14.82 -7.49
C ASP A 188 31.78 -14.20 -8.76
N GLY A 189 30.61 -13.55 -8.63
CA GLY A 189 29.92 -12.88 -9.74
C GLY A 189 29.09 -13.78 -10.64
N LYS A 190 28.91 -15.06 -10.32
CA LYS A 190 27.99 -15.94 -11.05
C LYS A 190 26.54 -15.73 -10.60
N LEU A 191 25.64 -15.71 -11.57
CA LEU A 191 24.19 -15.68 -11.38
C LEU A 191 23.68 -17.10 -11.17
#